data_104ebb27c15394ce7866f8d25743ae6c
#
_entry.id   104ebb27c15394ce7866f8d25743ae6c
#
_cell.length_a   1.000
_cell.length_b   1.000
_cell.length_c   1.000
_cell.angle_alpha   90.00
_cell.angle_beta   90.00
_cell.angle_gamma   90.00
#
_symmetry.space_group_name_H-M   'P 1'
#
loop_
_entity.id
_entity.type
_entity.pdbx_description
1 polymer ?
#
loop_
_entity_poly.entity_id
_entity_poly.type
_entity_poly.pdbx_seq_one_letter_code
_entity_poly.pdbx_strand_id
1 'polypeptide(L)'
;MFPPRSRTLVIHPGALGDVLLAVPALRALRRARPHDTLVLAAQPRPGALLHALDEVDEAVDVDSLGLHRLFVDGTDGDVPPLLEGCARVVCWMGADDETFARRLRTLVPDLVLAPSTRPGERVWRHLLRTVGGDDTVSRAPIVLREDHAADGRRLLREAGWDGAAPLFFVQPGTGSASKRWPAEGFAQVVEPLRRQRAMTVVVHAGPGDRAAADALIARLAGPVVALVEPSLPALAGALGQVAIYVGNDSGVSHLAAAVGAAAVVAYRADLVWWEPWTPGAAVVTVTPTAVRPKDVAAMVSAARLRLRPRA
;
A
#
# COMPACT_ATOMS: atom_id res chain seq x y z
N MET A 1 -34.20 19.93 4.52
CA MET A 1 -33.57 18.66 4.92
C MET A 1 -33.06 18.03 3.63
N PHE A 2 -31.75 17.94 3.44
CA PHE A 2 -31.18 17.26 2.27
C PHE A 2 -31.37 15.75 2.44
N PRO A 3 -31.73 15.01 1.36
CA PRO A 3 -31.83 13.56 1.44
C PRO A 3 -30.48 12.97 1.90
N PRO A 4 -30.48 11.87 2.64
CA PRO A 4 -29.24 11.21 2.99
C PRO A 4 -28.46 10.91 1.70
N ARG A 5 -27.15 11.19 1.71
CA ARG A 5 -26.30 10.86 0.56
C ARG A 5 -26.36 9.37 0.28
N SER A 6 -26.46 9.01 -0.99
CA SER A 6 -26.35 7.62 -1.36
C SER A 6 -24.95 7.10 -1.05
N ARG A 7 -24.80 5.78 -0.87
CA ARG A 7 -23.51 5.16 -0.50
C ARG A 7 -23.02 4.25 -1.58
N THR A 8 -21.74 4.36 -1.89
CA THR A 8 -20.99 3.36 -2.66
C THR A 8 -20.06 2.62 -1.69
N LEU A 9 -20.32 1.34 -1.46
CA LEU A 9 -19.52 0.48 -0.57
C LEU A 9 -18.51 -0.33 -1.39
N VAL A 10 -17.24 -0.27 -1.01
CA VAL A 10 -16.18 -1.09 -1.58
C VAL A 10 -15.69 -2.08 -0.52
N ILE A 11 -15.69 -3.36 -0.83
CA ILE A 11 -15.29 -4.45 0.07
C ILE A 11 -13.97 -5.03 -0.44
N HIS A 12 -12.90 -4.83 0.34
CA HIS A 12 -11.55 -5.32 0.02
C HIS A 12 -10.83 -5.84 1.27
N PRO A 13 -10.86 -7.15 1.57
CA PRO A 13 -10.29 -7.72 2.79
C PRO A 13 -8.77 -7.88 2.76
N GLY A 14 -8.12 -7.48 1.66
CA GLY A 14 -6.68 -7.63 1.45
C GLY A 14 -5.81 -6.87 2.46
N ALA A 15 -4.51 -7.19 2.47
CA ALA A 15 -3.52 -6.52 3.29
C ALA A 15 -3.25 -5.08 2.80
N LEU A 16 -2.38 -4.34 3.50
CA LEU A 16 -2.06 -2.94 3.19
C LEU A 16 -1.70 -2.71 1.71
N GLY A 17 -0.85 -3.58 1.13
CA GLY A 17 -0.44 -3.46 -0.27
C GLY A 17 -1.61 -3.60 -1.24
N ASP A 18 -2.49 -4.58 -0.98
CA ASP A 18 -3.64 -4.88 -1.82
C ASP A 18 -4.64 -3.72 -1.83
N VAL A 19 -4.94 -3.17 -0.63
CA VAL A 19 -5.84 -2.03 -0.46
C VAL A 19 -5.26 -0.78 -1.12
N LEU A 20 -3.95 -0.54 -1.04
CA LEU A 20 -3.30 0.58 -1.73
C LEU A 20 -3.35 0.43 -3.25
N LEU A 21 -3.31 -0.80 -3.78
CA LEU A 21 -3.47 -1.04 -5.22
C LEU A 21 -4.89 -0.75 -5.73
N ALA A 22 -5.89 -0.65 -4.83
CA ALA A 22 -7.25 -0.27 -5.18
C ALA A 22 -7.46 1.24 -5.35
N VAL A 23 -6.52 2.10 -4.93
CA VAL A 23 -6.67 3.58 -4.98
C VAL A 23 -7.13 4.10 -6.36
N PRO A 24 -6.56 3.67 -7.51
CA PRO A 24 -7.09 4.10 -8.81
C PRO A 24 -8.56 3.75 -9.02
N ALA A 25 -9.02 2.58 -8.56
CA ALA A 25 -10.42 2.17 -8.65
C ALA A 25 -11.31 3.01 -7.73
N LEU A 26 -10.87 3.33 -6.51
CA LEU A 26 -11.58 4.23 -5.58
C LEU A 26 -11.75 5.62 -6.19
N ARG A 27 -10.71 6.17 -6.81
CA ARG A 27 -10.75 7.46 -7.52
C ARG A 27 -11.69 7.42 -8.73
N ALA A 28 -11.76 6.31 -9.46
CA ALA A 28 -12.71 6.12 -10.55
C ALA A 28 -14.16 6.15 -10.04
N LEU A 29 -14.45 5.45 -8.95
CA LEU A 29 -15.75 5.43 -8.31
C LEU A 29 -16.17 6.83 -7.83
N ARG A 30 -15.28 7.54 -7.13
CA ARG A 30 -15.53 8.92 -6.68
C ARG A 30 -15.84 9.85 -7.85
N ARG A 31 -15.11 9.72 -8.97
CA ARG A 31 -15.37 10.52 -10.18
C ARG A 31 -16.71 10.19 -10.84
N ALA A 32 -17.07 8.91 -10.88
CA ALA A 32 -18.33 8.47 -11.47
C ALA A 32 -19.55 8.80 -10.61
N ARG A 33 -19.38 8.88 -9.28
CA ARG A 33 -20.45 9.13 -8.30
C ARG A 33 -20.02 10.20 -7.27
N PRO A 34 -19.88 11.46 -7.69
CA PRO A 34 -19.29 12.51 -6.84
C PRO A 34 -20.16 12.91 -5.64
N HIS A 35 -21.42 12.50 -5.63
CA HIS A 35 -22.38 12.81 -4.56
C HIS A 35 -22.58 11.65 -3.58
N ASP A 36 -22.04 10.46 -3.88
CA ASP A 36 -22.10 9.33 -2.98
C ASP A 36 -21.07 9.47 -1.86
N THR A 37 -21.40 8.94 -0.69
CA THR A 37 -20.43 8.66 0.34
C THR A 37 -19.68 7.37 -0.06
N LEU A 38 -18.37 7.48 -0.30
CA LEU A 38 -17.50 6.34 -0.62
C LEU A 38 -17.02 5.66 0.66
N VAL A 39 -17.52 4.47 0.93
CA VAL A 39 -17.24 3.67 2.12
C VAL A 39 -16.30 2.52 1.75
N LEU A 40 -15.21 2.34 2.48
CA LEU A 40 -14.31 1.21 2.33
C LEU A 40 -14.44 0.24 3.49
N ALA A 41 -14.87 -0.98 3.22
CA ALA A 41 -14.78 -2.10 4.14
C ALA A 41 -13.47 -2.86 3.90
N ALA A 42 -12.53 -2.73 4.83
CA ALA A 42 -11.20 -3.32 4.77
C ALA A 42 -10.74 -3.74 6.17
N GLN A 43 -9.54 -4.30 6.28
CA GLN A 43 -8.90 -4.48 7.58
C GLN A 43 -8.73 -3.12 8.27
N PRO A 44 -8.78 -3.04 9.62
CA PRO A 44 -8.81 -1.76 10.34
C PRO A 44 -7.67 -0.80 9.99
N ARG A 45 -6.42 -1.28 9.95
CA ARG A 45 -5.25 -0.42 9.69
C ARG A 45 -5.21 0.17 8.28
N PRO A 46 -5.36 -0.62 7.18
CA PRO A 46 -5.46 -0.09 5.82
C PRO A 46 -6.67 0.82 5.61
N GLY A 47 -7.83 0.46 6.15
CA GLY A 47 -9.04 1.26 6.04
C GLY A 47 -8.86 2.63 6.69
N ALA A 48 -8.39 2.68 7.94
CA ALA A 48 -8.12 3.91 8.66
C ALA A 48 -7.06 4.78 7.94
N LEU A 49 -6.05 4.17 7.30
CA LEU A 49 -5.07 4.92 6.50
C LEU A 49 -5.73 5.62 5.32
N LEU A 50 -6.51 4.93 4.48
CA LEU A 50 -7.12 5.53 3.31
C LEU A 50 -8.16 6.59 3.66
N HIS A 51 -8.87 6.44 4.79
CA HIS A 51 -9.73 7.48 5.33
C HIS A 51 -8.92 8.70 5.79
N ALA A 52 -7.84 8.51 6.55
CA ALA A 52 -6.95 9.59 6.98
C ALA A 52 -6.30 10.35 5.80
N LEU A 53 -6.07 9.67 4.67
CA LEU A 53 -5.49 10.25 3.45
C LEU A 53 -6.55 10.77 2.46
N ASP A 54 -7.82 10.90 2.87
CA ASP A 54 -8.95 11.42 2.07
C ASP A 54 -9.25 10.64 0.77
N GLU A 55 -8.77 9.40 0.64
CA GLU A 55 -9.09 8.55 -0.52
C GLU A 55 -10.48 7.90 -0.41
N VAL A 56 -11.04 7.81 0.80
CA VAL A 56 -12.42 7.37 1.10
C VAL A 56 -13.05 8.27 2.16
N ASP A 57 -14.37 8.38 2.17
CA ASP A 57 -15.09 9.22 3.13
C ASP A 57 -15.29 8.52 4.47
N GLU A 58 -15.47 7.20 4.44
CA GLU A 58 -15.64 6.36 5.62
C GLU A 58 -14.83 5.06 5.46
N ALA A 59 -14.35 4.50 6.57
CA ALA A 59 -13.74 3.18 6.61
C ALA A 59 -14.40 2.35 7.72
N VAL A 60 -14.71 1.09 7.40
CA VAL A 60 -15.30 0.13 8.34
C VAL A 60 -14.49 -1.16 8.34
N ASP A 61 -14.50 -1.86 9.46
CA ASP A 61 -13.88 -3.17 9.55
C ASP A 61 -14.68 -4.18 8.71
N VAL A 62 -14.02 -4.84 7.76
CA VAL A 62 -14.65 -5.81 6.86
C VAL A 62 -15.26 -6.98 7.64
N ASP A 63 -14.67 -7.38 8.76
CA ASP A 63 -15.18 -8.48 9.58
C ASP A 63 -16.51 -8.11 10.26
N SER A 64 -16.72 -6.81 10.54
CA SER A 64 -17.99 -6.31 11.12
C SER A 64 -19.18 -6.46 10.18
N LEU A 65 -18.95 -6.65 8.87
CA LEU A 65 -20.02 -6.89 7.90
C LEU A 65 -20.65 -8.27 8.02
N GLY A 66 -20.03 -9.22 8.71
CA GLY A 66 -20.57 -10.57 8.85
C GLY A 66 -20.71 -11.36 7.54
N LEU A 67 -19.94 -11.00 6.50
CA LEU A 67 -20.02 -11.59 5.15
C LEU A 67 -19.74 -13.10 5.12
N HIS A 68 -19.07 -13.65 6.14
CA HIS A 68 -18.83 -15.08 6.27
C HIS A 68 -20.14 -15.90 6.24
N ARG A 69 -21.26 -15.31 6.69
CA ARG A 69 -22.58 -15.95 6.66
C ARG A 69 -23.10 -16.18 5.23
N LEU A 70 -22.60 -15.44 4.26
CA LEU A 70 -23.01 -15.61 2.86
C LEU A 70 -22.38 -16.83 2.18
N PHE A 71 -21.36 -17.44 2.77
CA PHE A 71 -20.71 -18.65 2.25
C PHE A 71 -21.44 -19.95 2.61
N VAL A 72 -22.48 -19.89 3.46
CA VAL A 72 -23.21 -21.07 3.94
C VAL A 72 -24.69 -20.92 3.62
N ASP A 73 -25.30 -21.97 3.05
CA ASP A 73 -26.76 -22.02 2.82
C ASP A 73 -27.52 -22.18 4.16
N GLY A 74 -28.74 -21.65 4.20
CA GLY A 74 -29.64 -21.80 5.37
C GLY A 74 -29.44 -20.77 6.49
N THR A 75 -28.60 -19.78 6.32
CA THR A 75 -28.51 -18.62 7.22
C THR A 75 -29.38 -17.47 6.72
N ASP A 76 -30.67 -17.77 6.46
CA ASP A 76 -31.63 -16.77 6.00
C ASP A 76 -32.01 -15.86 7.16
N GLY A 77 -31.69 -14.60 7.06
CA GLY A 77 -32.31 -13.65 7.94
C GLY A 77 -31.65 -12.30 8.18
N ASP A 78 -30.36 -12.16 8.23
CA ASP A 78 -29.81 -10.84 8.52
C ASP A 78 -28.88 -10.36 7.40
N VAL A 79 -29.43 -9.54 6.51
CA VAL A 79 -28.63 -8.70 5.62
C VAL A 79 -27.75 -7.81 6.49
N PRO A 80 -26.44 -7.77 6.29
CA PRO A 80 -25.59 -6.82 7.01
C PRO A 80 -26.18 -5.40 6.86
N PRO A 81 -26.48 -4.68 7.94
CA PRO A 81 -27.18 -3.38 7.86
C PRO A 81 -26.46 -2.37 6.96
N LEU A 82 -25.16 -2.51 6.81
CA LEU A 82 -24.36 -1.63 5.93
C LEU A 82 -24.61 -1.89 4.42
N LEU A 83 -25.06 -3.10 4.03
CA LEU A 83 -25.46 -3.40 2.64
C LEU A 83 -26.83 -2.81 2.33
N GLU A 84 -27.69 -2.64 3.34
CA GLU A 84 -28.98 -2.00 3.18
C GLU A 84 -28.78 -0.51 2.88
N GLY A 85 -29.42 -0.03 1.84
CA GLY A 85 -29.34 1.38 1.44
C GLY A 85 -28.05 1.79 0.71
N CYS A 86 -27.16 0.87 0.37
CA CYS A 86 -26.10 1.15 -0.58
C CYS A 86 -26.66 1.24 -1.99
N ALA A 87 -26.34 2.32 -2.69
CA ALA A 87 -26.71 2.50 -4.10
C ALA A 87 -25.85 1.62 -5.01
N ARG A 88 -24.63 1.28 -4.58
CA ARG A 88 -23.70 0.41 -5.29
C ARG A 88 -22.80 -0.32 -4.31
N VAL A 89 -22.49 -1.58 -4.59
CA VAL A 89 -21.47 -2.36 -3.89
C VAL A 89 -20.45 -2.88 -4.88
N VAL A 90 -19.17 -2.71 -4.57
CA VAL A 90 -18.04 -3.33 -5.26
C VAL A 90 -17.40 -4.31 -4.30
N CYS A 91 -17.36 -5.59 -4.64
CA CYS A 91 -16.83 -6.64 -3.79
C CYS A 91 -15.72 -7.40 -4.50
N TRP A 92 -14.50 -7.31 -3.97
CA TRP A 92 -13.32 -8.02 -4.48
C TRP A 92 -12.96 -9.23 -3.61
N MET A 93 -13.98 -9.97 -3.19
CA MET A 93 -13.84 -11.26 -2.50
C MET A 93 -15.00 -12.20 -2.86
N GLY A 94 -14.78 -13.49 -2.73
CA GLY A 94 -15.81 -14.51 -2.88
C GLY A 94 -16.40 -14.62 -4.30
N ALA A 95 -15.76 -14.04 -5.32
CA ALA A 95 -16.27 -14.07 -6.70
C ALA A 95 -16.31 -15.50 -7.30
N ASP A 96 -15.42 -16.36 -6.86
CA ASP A 96 -15.30 -17.76 -7.31
C ASP A 96 -16.15 -18.73 -6.46
N ASP A 97 -16.83 -18.25 -5.41
CA ASP A 97 -17.76 -19.01 -4.61
C ASP A 97 -19.20 -18.80 -5.07
N GLU A 98 -19.82 -19.82 -5.62
CA GLU A 98 -21.17 -19.73 -6.21
C GLU A 98 -22.26 -19.37 -5.18
N THR A 99 -22.16 -19.90 -3.95
CA THR A 99 -23.13 -19.62 -2.89
C THR A 99 -23.04 -18.17 -2.45
N PHE A 100 -21.83 -17.69 -2.18
CA PHE A 100 -21.57 -16.28 -1.84
C PHE A 100 -22.06 -15.36 -2.96
N ALA A 101 -21.66 -15.62 -4.20
CA ALA A 101 -21.99 -14.80 -5.35
C ALA A 101 -23.51 -14.73 -5.59
N ARG A 102 -24.21 -15.85 -5.52
CA ARG A 102 -25.65 -15.92 -5.65
C ARG A 102 -26.34 -15.10 -4.57
N ARG A 103 -25.98 -15.29 -3.32
CA ARG A 103 -26.60 -14.61 -2.17
C ARG A 103 -26.32 -13.11 -2.18
N LEU A 104 -25.09 -12.70 -2.43
CA LEU A 104 -24.77 -11.27 -2.49
C LEU A 104 -25.54 -10.57 -3.62
N ARG A 105 -25.73 -11.21 -4.79
CA ARG A 105 -26.54 -10.66 -5.90
C ARG A 105 -28.02 -10.48 -5.55
N THR A 106 -28.58 -11.31 -4.66
CA THR A 106 -29.98 -11.11 -4.21
C THR A 106 -30.14 -9.93 -3.27
N LEU A 107 -29.07 -9.56 -2.55
CA LEU A 107 -29.08 -8.48 -1.56
C LEU A 107 -28.76 -7.10 -2.17
N VAL A 108 -27.99 -7.07 -3.26
CA VAL A 108 -27.45 -5.84 -3.82
C VAL A 108 -27.78 -5.75 -5.31
N PRO A 109 -28.72 -4.85 -5.71
CA PRO A 109 -29.11 -4.70 -7.13
C PRO A 109 -27.98 -4.18 -8.03
N ASP A 110 -27.19 -3.18 -7.59
CA ASP A 110 -26.03 -2.65 -8.34
C ASP A 110 -24.74 -3.19 -7.72
N LEU A 111 -24.39 -4.42 -8.11
CA LEU A 111 -23.23 -5.16 -7.60
C LEU A 111 -22.17 -5.34 -8.67
N VAL A 112 -20.93 -4.94 -8.35
CA VAL A 112 -19.71 -5.41 -9.01
C VAL A 112 -19.09 -6.48 -8.13
N LEU A 113 -19.07 -7.72 -8.58
CA LEU A 113 -18.42 -8.84 -7.91
C LEU A 113 -17.32 -9.38 -8.81
N ALA A 114 -16.08 -9.29 -8.36
CA ALA A 114 -14.91 -9.73 -9.13
C ALA A 114 -13.80 -10.27 -8.20
N PRO A 115 -12.92 -11.15 -8.68
CA PRO A 115 -11.73 -11.51 -7.93
C PRO A 115 -10.81 -10.29 -7.75
N SER A 116 -10.04 -10.25 -6.67
CA SER A 116 -9.11 -9.14 -6.40
C SER A 116 -7.88 -9.12 -7.32
N THR A 117 -7.62 -10.21 -8.02
CA THR A 117 -6.48 -10.38 -8.95
C THR A 117 -6.91 -11.12 -10.21
N ARG A 118 -6.15 -10.91 -11.29
CA ARG A 118 -6.29 -11.67 -12.53
C ARG A 118 -4.92 -12.07 -13.06
N PRO A 119 -4.68 -13.34 -13.37
CA PRO A 119 -3.41 -13.79 -13.95
C PRO A 119 -3.04 -13.00 -15.20
N GLY A 120 -1.77 -12.56 -15.28
CA GLY A 120 -1.26 -11.84 -16.45
C GLY A 120 -1.64 -10.35 -16.52
N GLU A 121 -2.32 -9.82 -15.53
CA GLU A 121 -2.70 -8.40 -15.47
C GLU A 121 -2.17 -7.73 -14.19
N ARG A 122 -1.76 -6.45 -14.27
CA ARG A 122 -1.40 -5.66 -13.10
C ARG A 122 -2.60 -5.52 -12.18
N VAL A 123 -2.41 -5.81 -10.90
CA VAL A 123 -3.51 -5.85 -9.92
C VAL A 123 -4.29 -4.52 -9.90
N TRP A 124 -3.59 -3.38 -9.81
CA TRP A 124 -4.25 -2.08 -9.80
C TRP A 124 -5.08 -1.79 -11.06
N ARG A 125 -4.61 -2.25 -12.25
CA ARG A 125 -5.33 -2.09 -13.52
C ARG A 125 -6.55 -2.99 -13.58
N HIS A 126 -6.42 -4.22 -13.12
CA HIS A 126 -7.53 -5.15 -13.01
C HIS A 126 -8.65 -4.55 -12.14
N LEU A 127 -8.34 -4.12 -10.90
CA LEU A 127 -9.31 -3.50 -10.00
C LEU A 127 -9.98 -2.27 -10.65
N LEU A 128 -9.20 -1.39 -11.27
CA LEU A 128 -9.70 -0.21 -11.98
C LEU A 128 -10.73 -0.58 -13.07
N ARG A 129 -10.43 -1.59 -13.87
CA ARG A 129 -11.33 -2.06 -14.96
C ARG A 129 -12.63 -2.67 -14.44
N THR A 130 -12.59 -3.36 -13.28
CA THR A 130 -13.81 -3.95 -12.69
C THR A 130 -14.87 -2.91 -12.35
N VAL A 131 -14.45 -1.68 -12.08
CA VAL A 131 -15.37 -0.56 -11.78
C VAL A 131 -15.67 0.33 -12.98
N GLY A 132 -15.24 -0.07 -14.18
CA GLY A 132 -15.44 0.69 -15.41
C GLY A 132 -14.46 1.87 -15.59
N GLY A 133 -13.39 1.92 -14.80
CA GLY A 133 -12.34 2.92 -14.95
C GLY A 133 -11.34 2.54 -16.05
N ASP A 134 -10.64 3.53 -16.57
CA ASP A 134 -9.63 3.44 -17.62
C ASP A 134 -8.35 4.21 -17.28
N ASP A 135 -7.42 4.25 -18.22
CA ASP A 135 -6.11 4.92 -18.03
C ASP A 135 -6.22 6.46 -17.91
N THR A 136 -7.42 7.06 -18.01
CA THR A 136 -7.66 8.50 -17.75
C THR A 136 -7.77 8.84 -16.26
N VAL A 137 -7.90 7.82 -15.41
CA VAL A 137 -7.91 7.99 -13.96
C VAL A 137 -6.53 8.45 -13.48
N SER A 138 -6.52 9.45 -12.61
CA SER A 138 -5.28 10.00 -12.07
C SER A 138 -4.44 8.95 -11.36
N ARG A 139 -3.20 8.79 -11.81
CA ARG A 139 -2.13 8.03 -11.17
C ARG A 139 -1.16 8.93 -10.41
N ALA A 140 -1.55 10.19 -10.16
CA ALA A 140 -0.77 11.10 -9.33
C ALA A 140 -0.69 10.55 -7.90
N PRO A 141 0.43 10.74 -7.21
CA PRO A 141 0.55 10.38 -5.80
C PRO A 141 -0.57 10.98 -4.95
N ILE A 142 -0.84 10.34 -3.82
CA ILE A 142 -1.74 10.85 -2.78
C ILE A 142 -1.12 12.13 -2.23
N VAL A 143 -1.92 13.19 -2.15
CA VAL A 143 -1.48 14.48 -1.61
C VAL A 143 -1.51 14.41 -0.08
N LEU A 144 -0.34 14.51 0.54
CA LEU A 144 -0.25 14.60 1.99
C LEU A 144 -0.56 16.03 2.45
N ARG A 145 -1.46 16.16 3.42
CA ARG A 145 -1.71 17.44 4.09
C ARG A 145 -0.53 17.80 5.01
N GLU A 146 -0.47 19.06 5.43
CA GLU A 146 0.62 19.55 6.31
C GLU A 146 0.63 18.85 7.68
N ASP A 147 -0.54 18.46 8.21
CA ASP A 147 -0.63 17.69 9.45
C ASP A 147 0.06 16.33 9.34
N HIS A 148 -0.16 15.60 8.22
CA HIS A 148 0.54 14.34 7.96
C HIS A 148 2.05 14.54 7.83
N ALA A 149 2.48 15.60 7.12
CA ALA A 149 3.89 15.91 6.97
C ALA A 149 4.53 16.28 8.32
N ALA A 150 3.82 17.03 9.18
CA ALA A 150 4.27 17.39 10.52
C ALA A 150 4.39 16.15 11.43
N ASP A 151 3.42 15.25 11.40
CA ASP A 151 3.45 13.99 12.15
C ASP A 151 4.62 13.10 11.71
N GLY A 152 4.87 13.03 10.40
CA GLY A 152 6.02 12.31 9.86
C GLY A 152 7.35 12.91 10.33
N ARG A 153 7.49 14.24 10.33
CA ARG A 153 8.69 14.92 10.84
C ARG A 153 8.87 14.66 12.34
N ARG A 154 7.78 14.72 13.11
CA ARG A 154 7.82 14.43 14.55
C ARG A 154 8.29 13.00 14.79
N LEU A 155 7.69 12.01 14.13
CA LEU A 155 8.07 10.61 14.22
C LEU A 155 9.57 10.40 13.93
N LEU A 156 10.09 11.01 12.87
CA LEU A 156 11.50 10.88 12.49
C LEU A 156 12.43 11.51 13.51
N ARG A 157 12.08 12.70 14.06
CA ARG A 157 12.88 13.38 15.09
C ARG A 157 12.89 12.64 16.41
N GLU A 158 11.76 12.12 16.84
CA GLU A 158 11.66 11.29 18.05
C GLU A 158 12.51 10.02 17.93
N ALA A 159 12.66 9.49 16.71
CA ALA A 159 13.52 8.35 16.42
C ALA A 159 15.01 8.72 16.24
N GLY A 160 15.38 10.01 16.31
CA GLY A 160 16.78 10.46 16.28
C GLY A 160 17.25 11.14 14.99
N TRP A 161 16.34 11.50 14.06
CA TRP A 161 16.72 12.33 12.90
C TRP A 161 16.98 13.77 13.33
N ASP A 162 18.05 14.36 12.84
CA ASP A 162 18.47 15.75 13.12
C ASP A 162 17.57 16.83 12.48
N GLY A 163 16.70 16.43 11.56
CA GLY A 163 15.82 17.34 10.81
C GLY A 163 16.48 18.02 9.60
N ALA A 164 17.75 17.75 9.33
CA ALA A 164 18.54 18.45 8.29
C ALA A 164 19.05 17.51 7.19
N ALA A 165 19.63 16.36 7.57
CA ALA A 165 20.19 15.44 6.60
C ALA A 165 19.10 14.78 5.74
N PRO A 166 19.30 14.62 4.41
CA PRO A 166 18.39 13.87 3.55
C PRO A 166 18.20 12.45 4.04
N LEU A 167 16.99 11.92 3.90
CA LEU A 167 16.63 10.60 4.40
C LEU A 167 16.78 9.51 3.34
N PHE A 168 17.50 8.45 3.69
CA PHE A 168 17.54 7.20 2.95
C PHE A 168 16.71 6.16 3.70
N PHE A 169 15.52 5.90 3.24
CA PHE A 169 14.61 4.98 3.91
C PHE A 169 14.73 3.56 3.36
N VAL A 170 14.84 2.56 4.25
CA VAL A 170 14.99 1.16 3.86
C VAL A 170 13.94 0.29 4.56
N GLN A 171 13.23 -0.52 3.77
CA GLN A 171 12.29 -1.54 4.23
C GLN A 171 12.82 -2.94 3.86
N PRO A 172 13.56 -3.61 4.75
CA PRO A 172 14.10 -4.94 4.47
C PRO A 172 13.07 -6.05 4.68
N GLY A 173 11.95 -5.76 5.37
CA GLY A 173 10.88 -6.70 5.65
C GLY A 173 9.94 -6.93 4.46
N THR A 174 9.17 -8.01 4.53
CA THR A 174 8.09 -8.36 3.60
C THR A 174 7.19 -9.41 4.23
N GLY A 175 5.92 -9.49 3.83
CA GLY A 175 4.94 -10.44 4.35
C GLY A 175 5.26 -11.92 4.11
N SER A 176 6.28 -12.25 3.29
CA SER A 176 6.70 -13.65 3.04
C SER A 176 8.22 -13.76 2.93
N ALA A 177 8.79 -14.73 3.65
CA ALA A 177 10.21 -15.02 3.57
C ALA A 177 10.68 -15.40 2.14
N SER A 178 9.81 -16.04 1.35
CA SER A 178 10.13 -16.51 -0.01
C SER A 178 10.34 -15.39 -1.03
N LYS A 179 9.92 -14.16 -0.71
CA LYS A 179 10.10 -12.97 -1.57
C LYS A 179 11.08 -11.94 -0.98
N ARG A 180 11.72 -12.29 0.14
CA ARG A 180 12.63 -11.39 0.85
C ARG A 180 14.02 -11.39 0.21
N TRP A 181 14.43 -10.24 -0.32
CA TRP A 181 15.82 -10.02 -0.67
C TRP A 181 16.65 -9.82 0.61
N PRO A 182 17.86 -10.43 0.74
CA PRO A 182 18.58 -10.42 2.00
C PRO A 182 19.05 -9.03 2.44
N ALA A 183 19.18 -8.85 3.75
CA ALA A 183 19.72 -7.64 4.38
C ALA A 183 21.11 -7.24 3.86
N GLU A 184 21.95 -8.20 3.54
CA GLU A 184 23.27 -7.97 2.93
C GLU A 184 23.18 -7.23 1.59
N GLY A 185 22.20 -7.60 0.74
CA GLY A 185 21.96 -6.91 -0.52
C GLY A 185 21.57 -5.44 -0.31
N PHE A 186 20.69 -5.17 0.64
CA PHE A 186 20.33 -3.80 1.00
C PHE A 186 21.54 -3.01 1.53
N ALA A 187 22.38 -3.60 2.38
CA ALA A 187 23.60 -2.95 2.87
C ALA A 187 24.54 -2.56 1.73
N GLN A 188 24.71 -3.44 0.73
CA GLN A 188 25.52 -3.15 -0.47
C GLN A 188 24.93 -2.05 -1.35
N VAL A 189 23.61 -1.78 -1.28
CA VAL A 189 22.97 -0.64 -1.96
C VAL A 189 23.12 0.65 -1.15
N VAL A 190 22.91 0.58 0.15
CA VAL A 190 22.89 1.75 1.05
C VAL A 190 24.27 2.37 1.19
N GLU A 191 25.29 1.57 1.46
CA GLU A 191 26.62 2.07 1.83
C GLU A 191 27.31 2.95 0.77
N PRO A 192 27.33 2.60 -0.53
CA PRO A 192 27.92 3.48 -1.53
C PRO A 192 27.14 4.77 -1.74
N LEU A 193 25.81 4.73 -1.63
CA LEU A 193 24.96 5.91 -1.84
C LEU A 193 25.03 6.87 -0.66
N ARG A 194 25.04 6.34 0.57
CA ARG A 194 25.20 7.10 1.80
C ARG A 194 26.55 7.83 1.85
N ARG A 195 27.64 7.22 1.37
CA ARG A 195 28.97 7.86 1.30
C ARG A 195 29.04 8.98 0.27
N GLN A 196 28.31 8.89 -0.82
CA GLN A 196 28.25 9.94 -1.85
C GLN A 196 27.50 11.17 -1.39
N ARG A 197 26.50 11.00 -0.53
CA ARG A 197 25.69 12.09 0.06
C ARG A 197 25.54 11.79 1.55
N ALA A 198 25.90 12.75 2.40
CA ALA A 198 25.67 12.61 3.86
C ALA A 198 24.17 12.49 4.14
N MET A 199 23.65 11.26 4.13
CA MET A 199 22.24 10.93 4.36
C MET A 199 22.06 10.22 5.70
N THR A 200 20.96 10.51 6.38
CA THR A 200 20.50 9.71 7.51
C THR A 200 19.79 8.46 6.99
N VAL A 201 20.25 7.31 7.40
CA VAL A 201 19.62 6.03 7.05
C VAL A 201 18.52 5.74 8.05
N VAL A 202 17.30 5.51 7.54
CA VAL A 202 16.14 5.08 8.31
C VAL A 202 15.83 3.63 7.95
N VAL A 203 15.79 2.75 8.95
CA VAL A 203 15.40 1.35 8.78
C VAL A 203 14.04 1.12 9.45
N HIS A 204 13.07 0.66 8.68
CA HIS A 204 11.73 0.39 9.18
C HIS A 204 11.53 -1.10 9.49
N ALA A 205 10.83 -1.37 10.59
CA ALA A 205 10.32 -2.67 10.96
C ALA A 205 8.81 -2.60 11.18
N GLY A 206 8.04 -3.28 10.34
CA GLY A 206 6.63 -3.53 10.56
C GLY A 206 6.40 -4.75 11.46
N PRO A 207 5.13 -5.12 11.74
CA PRO A 207 4.81 -6.33 12.47
C PRO A 207 5.45 -7.57 11.79
N GLY A 208 6.25 -8.32 12.54
CA GLY A 208 6.97 -9.49 12.02
C GLY A 208 8.27 -9.22 11.24
N ASP A 209 8.64 -7.95 11.04
CA ASP A 209 9.85 -7.59 10.26
C ASP A 209 11.09 -7.30 11.11
N ARG A 210 10.98 -7.35 12.44
CA ARG A 210 12.04 -6.97 13.38
C ARG A 210 13.36 -7.66 13.07
N ALA A 211 13.38 -8.97 12.88
CA ALA A 211 14.58 -9.71 12.59
C ALA A 211 15.27 -9.26 11.28
N ALA A 212 14.49 -8.90 10.25
CA ALA A 212 15.05 -8.40 8.98
C ALA A 212 15.66 -7.00 9.15
N ALA A 213 15.03 -6.13 9.95
CA ALA A 213 15.55 -4.80 10.27
C ALA A 213 16.84 -4.89 11.09
N ASP A 214 16.85 -5.69 12.16
CA ASP A 214 18.02 -5.88 13.01
C ASP A 214 19.20 -6.48 12.21
N ALA A 215 18.93 -7.44 11.31
CA ALA A 215 19.94 -8.01 10.42
C ALA A 215 20.53 -6.98 9.44
N LEU A 216 19.74 -6.01 8.99
CA LEU A 216 20.25 -4.91 8.17
C LEU A 216 21.05 -3.92 9.01
N ILE A 217 20.53 -3.47 10.15
CA ILE A 217 21.19 -2.51 11.04
C ILE A 217 22.59 -3.00 11.44
N ALA A 218 22.70 -4.29 11.77
CA ALA A 218 24.00 -4.90 12.12
C ALA A 218 25.06 -4.89 10.98
N ARG A 219 24.63 -4.61 9.74
CA ARG A 219 25.52 -4.56 8.55
C ARG A 219 25.83 -3.15 8.08
N LEU A 220 25.12 -2.16 8.61
CA LEU A 220 25.32 -0.77 8.22
C LEU A 220 26.42 -0.12 9.08
N ALA A 221 27.29 0.66 8.44
CA ALA A 221 28.31 1.43 9.14
C ALA A 221 27.73 2.77 9.63
N GLY A 222 27.83 3.07 10.93
CA GLY A 222 27.43 4.35 11.53
C GLY A 222 25.94 4.42 11.92
N PRO A 223 25.46 5.60 12.33
CA PRO A 223 24.16 5.75 12.96
C PRO A 223 23.00 5.45 12.01
N VAL A 224 21.95 4.82 12.57
CA VAL A 224 20.70 4.46 11.88
C VAL A 224 19.54 4.91 12.74
N VAL A 225 18.55 5.53 12.13
CA VAL A 225 17.24 5.79 12.74
C VAL A 225 16.36 4.56 12.55
N ALA A 226 15.94 3.92 13.64
CA ALA A 226 15.05 2.77 13.60
C ALA A 226 13.61 3.19 13.82
N LEU A 227 12.72 2.88 12.88
CA LEU A 227 11.28 3.06 13.02
C LEU A 227 10.60 1.71 13.21
N VAL A 228 10.05 1.47 14.40
CA VAL A 228 9.40 0.21 14.75
C VAL A 228 7.91 0.43 14.89
N GLU A 229 7.13 -0.23 14.04
CA GLU A 229 5.67 -0.26 14.05
C GLU A 229 4.98 1.11 14.23
N PRO A 230 5.39 2.17 13.51
CA PRO A 230 4.70 3.44 13.60
C PRO A 230 3.25 3.32 13.12
N SER A 231 2.40 4.30 13.45
CA SER A 231 1.09 4.42 12.83
C SER A 231 1.23 4.65 11.33
N LEU A 232 0.34 4.07 10.53
CA LEU A 232 0.43 4.20 9.06
C LEU A 232 0.30 5.64 8.56
N PRO A 233 -0.56 6.51 9.14
CA PRO A 233 -0.60 7.93 8.73
C PRO A 233 0.71 8.68 9.02
N ALA A 234 1.32 8.48 10.20
CA ALA A 234 2.61 9.10 10.50
C ALA A 234 3.74 8.55 9.61
N LEU A 235 3.70 7.23 9.30
CA LEU A 235 4.62 6.61 8.34
C LEU A 235 4.45 7.19 6.94
N ALA A 236 3.22 7.43 6.48
CA ALA A 236 2.95 8.09 5.20
C ALA A 236 3.59 9.49 5.16
N GLY A 237 3.41 10.28 6.23
CA GLY A 237 4.06 11.57 6.38
C GLY A 237 5.58 11.52 6.36
N ALA A 238 6.18 10.53 7.02
CA ALA A 238 7.63 10.31 6.99
C ALA A 238 8.12 9.93 5.59
N LEU A 239 7.41 9.03 4.90
CA LEU A 239 7.73 8.58 3.54
C LEU A 239 7.61 9.71 2.50
N GLY A 240 6.73 10.69 2.71
CA GLY A 240 6.63 11.88 1.86
C GLY A 240 7.89 12.76 1.85
N GLN A 241 8.76 12.63 2.86
CA GLN A 241 9.94 13.47 3.06
C GLN A 241 11.26 12.82 2.65
N VAL A 242 11.24 11.54 2.25
CA VAL A 242 12.47 10.81 1.94
C VAL A 242 13.08 11.25 0.62
N ALA A 243 14.42 11.34 0.60
CA ALA A 243 15.17 11.58 -0.63
C ALA A 243 15.17 10.34 -1.53
N ILE A 244 15.19 9.16 -0.92
CA ILE A 244 15.12 7.86 -1.60
C ILE A 244 14.51 6.82 -0.66
N TYR A 245 13.70 5.95 -1.21
CA TYR A 245 13.17 4.74 -0.57
C TYR A 245 13.67 3.50 -1.30
N VAL A 246 14.13 2.50 -0.56
CA VAL A 246 14.51 1.18 -1.08
C VAL A 246 13.89 0.10 -0.22
N GLY A 247 13.21 -0.87 -0.81
CA GLY A 247 12.57 -1.93 -0.02
C GLY A 247 12.22 -3.19 -0.80
N ASN A 248 11.83 -4.23 -0.07
CA ASN A 248 11.21 -5.41 -0.64
C ASN A 248 9.77 -5.12 -1.07
N ASP A 249 9.20 -5.95 -1.93
CA ASP A 249 7.76 -6.01 -2.20
C ASP A 249 6.98 -6.19 -0.89
N SER A 250 6.34 -5.12 -0.43
CA SER A 250 5.62 -5.04 0.85
C SER A 250 4.57 -3.93 0.83
N GLY A 251 3.63 -3.97 1.77
CA GLY A 251 2.63 -2.90 1.93
C GLY A 251 3.26 -1.52 2.14
N VAL A 252 4.41 -1.43 2.83
CA VAL A 252 5.13 -0.16 3.05
C VAL A 252 5.76 0.35 1.75
N SER A 253 6.21 -0.52 0.86
CA SER A 253 6.70 -0.14 -0.48
C SER A 253 5.58 0.44 -1.35
N HIS A 254 4.38 -0.13 -1.26
CA HIS A 254 3.21 0.43 -1.91
C HIS A 254 2.83 1.79 -1.32
N LEU A 255 2.91 1.94 0.01
CA LEU A 255 2.65 3.23 0.67
C LEU A 255 3.66 4.29 0.25
N ALA A 256 4.97 3.96 0.24
CA ALA A 256 6.01 4.86 -0.21
C ALA A 256 5.76 5.36 -1.64
N ALA A 257 5.43 4.44 -2.55
CA ALA A 257 5.08 4.78 -3.92
C ALA A 257 3.80 5.62 -3.99
N ALA A 258 2.76 5.24 -3.23
CA ALA A 258 1.47 5.93 -3.23
C ALA A 258 1.59 7.40 -2.79
N VAL A 259 2.43 7.72 -1.80
CA VAL A 259 2.68 9.11 -1.36
C VAL A 259 3.77 9.82 -2.18
N GLY A 260 4.21 9.22 -3.27
CA GLY A 260 5.14 9.83 -4.22
C GLY A 260 6.61 9.86 -3.77
N ALA A 261 7.02 9.00 -2.85
CA ALA A 261 8.44 8.82 -2.55
C ALA A 261 9.21 8.37 -3.80
N ALA A 262 10.48 8.76 -3.91
CA ALA A 262 11.39 8.25 -4.93
C ALA A 262 11.73 6.78 -4.60
N ALA A 263 10.85 5.85 -4.97
CA ALA A 263 10.90 4.47 -4.53
C ALA A 263 11.61 3.55 -5.53
N VAL A 264 12.42 2.63 -4.98
CA VAL A 264 12.98 1.47 -5.69
C VAL A 264 12.59 0.21 -4.92
N VAL A 265 11.87 -0.68 -5.57
CA VAL A 265 11.30 -1.86 -4.94
C VAL A 265 11.86 -3.13 -5.57
N ALA A 266 12.38 -4.00 -4.72
CA ALA A 266 12.89 -5.32 -5.11
C ALA A 266 11.74 -6.32 -5.22
N TYR A 267 11.56 -6.89 -6.40
CA TYR A 267 10.52 -7.87 -6.70
C TYR A 267 11.10 -9.23 -7.12
N ARG A 268 10.41 -10.28 -6.74
CA ARG A 268 10.56 -11.58 -7.40
C ARG A 268 9.90 -11.51 -8.80
N ALA A 269 10.53 -12.14 -9.79
CA ALA A 269 10.14 -12.02 -11.21
C ALA A 269 8.66 -12.36 -11.49
N ASP A 270 8.10 -13.33 -10.78
CA ASP A 270 6.71 -13.77 -10.94
C ASP A 270 5.69 -12.90 -10.19
N LEU A 271 6.16 -11.90 -9.42
CA LEU A 271 5.30 -11.00 -8.63
C LEU A 271 5.26 -9.56 -9.17
N VAL A 272 5.85 -9.29 -10.33
CA VAL A 272 5.87 -7.95 -10.93
C VAL A 272 4.48 -7.39 -11.26
N TRP A 273 3.46 -8.25 -11.32
CA TRP A 273 2.06 -7.84 -11.49
C TRP A 273 1.49 -7.04 -10.30
N TRP A 274 2.17 -7.11 -9.17
CA TRP A 274 1.86 -6.35 -7.95
C TRP A 274 2.60 -5.02 -7.90
N GLU A 275 3.18 -4.55 -8.99
CA GLU A 275 3.89 -3.26 -9.01
C GLU A 275 3.00 -2.10 -8.55
N PRO A 276 3.56 -1.06 -7.93
CA PRO A 276 2.82 0.13 -7.55
C PRO A 276 2.14 0.80 -8.75
N TRP A 277 0.96 1.36 -8.51
CA TRP A 277 0.19 2.05 -9.54
C TRP A 277 0.76 3.42 -9.92
N THR A 278 1.56 4.06 -9.06
CA THR A 278 2.19 5.36 -9.36
C THR A 278 3.37 5.18 -10.32
N PRO A 279 3.55 6.10 -11.29
CA PRO A 279 4.67 6.01 -12.24
C PRO A 279 6.04 6.34 -11.60
N GLY A 280 6.04 6.88 -10.38
CA GLY A 280 7.26 7.30 -9.66
C GLY A 280 8.11 6.16 -9.09
N ALA A 281 7.57 4.96 -8.93
CA ALA A 281 8.30 3.81 -8.40
C ALA A 281 9.09 3.07 -9.47
N ALA A 282 10.32 2.65 -9.15
CA ALA A 282 11.09 1.72 -9.96
C ALA A 282 10.97 0.30 -9.41
N VAL A 283 10.63 -0.64 -10.25
CA VAL A 283 10.60 -2.07 -9.92
C VAL A 283 11.89 -2.71 -10.44
N VAL A 284 12.61 -3.38 -9.56
CA VAL A 284 13.83 -4.12 -9.90
C VAL A 284 13.63 -5.59 -9.58
N THR A 285 13.76 -6.44 -10.58
CA THR A 285 13.69 -7.89 -10.37
C THR A 285 14.98 -8.37 -9.73
N VAL A 286 14.85 -9.02 -8.57
CA VAL A 286 15.96 -9.60 -7.83
C VAL A 286 15.76 -11.10 -7.63
N THR A 287 16.83 -11.80 -7.26
CA THR A 287 16.75 -13.18 -6.81
C THR A 287 16.45 -13.19 -5.32
N PRO A 288 15.28 -13.64 -4.87
CA PRO A 288 14.98 -13.78 -3.46
C PRO A 288 15.99 -14.73 -2.79
N THR A 289 16.21 -14.51 -1.49
CA THR A 289 17.10 -15.36 -0.65
C THR A 289 18.57 -15.42 -1.09
N ALA A 290 18.98 -14.67 -2.12
CA ALA A 290 20.38 -14.61 -2.58
C ALA A 290 20.80 -13.19 -2.96
N VAL A 291 22.04 -12.84 -2.69
CA VAL A 291 22.64 -11.57 -3.13
C VAL A 291 23.52 -11.83 -4.33
N ARG A 292 23.07 -11.39 -5.50
CA ARG A 292 23.82 -11.49 -6.76
C ARG A 292 24.36 -10.12 -7.14
N PRO A 293 25.63 -10.02 -7.61
CA PRO A 293 26.22 -8.74 -7.99
C PRO A 293 25.38 -7.93 -8.99
N LYS A 294 24.74 -8.63 -9.96
CA LYS A 294 23.85 -8.00 -10.94
C LYS A 294 22.62 -7.36 -10.30
N ASP A 295 22.03 -8.00 -9.28
CA ASP A 295 20.85 -7.50 -8.59
C ASP A 295 21.21 -6.25 -7.78
N VAL A 296 22.35 -6.27 -7.07
CA VAL A 296 22.89 -5.10 -6.37
C VAL A 296 23.16 -3.96 -7.33
N ALA A 297 23.83 -4.22 -8.47
CA ALA A 297 24.13 -3.20 -9.48
C ALA A 297 22.84 -2.57 -10.04
N ALA A 298 21.81 -3.37 -10.32
CA ALA A 298 20.52 -2.89 -10.80
C ALA A 298 19.82 -2.00 -9.74
N MET A 299 19.80 -2.42 -8.47
CA MET A 299 19.21 -1.65 -7.38
C MET A 299 19.96 -0.32 -7.15
N VAL A 300 21.30 -0.32 -7.16
CA VAL A 300 22.12 0.90 -7.03
C VAL A 300 21.86 1.86 -8.19
N SER A 301 21.81 1.35 -9.43
CA SER A 301 21.53 2.16 -10.62
C SER A 301 20.14 2.79 -10.55
N ALA A 302 19.12 2.00 -10.21
CA ALA A 302 17.76 2.50 -10.05
C ALA A 302 17.67 3.55 -8.94
N ALA A 303 18.35 3.33 -7.80
CA ALA A 303 18.34 4.27 -6.69
C ALA A 303 19.04 5.59 -7.05
N ARG A 304 20.16 5.57 -7.78
CA ARG A 304 20.83 6.78 -8.28
C ARG A 304 19.96 7.60 -9.20
N LEU A 305 19.23 6.97 -10.11
CA LEU A 305 18.34 7.63 -11.05
C LEU A 305 17.11 8.27 -10.35
N ARG A 306 16.70 7.72 -9.21
CA ARG A 306 15.54 8.19 -8.45
C ARG A 306 15.87 9.14 -7.32
N LEU A 307 17.13 9.19 -6.89
CA LEU A 307 17.54 10.03 -5.77
C LEU A 307 17.23 11.49 -6.05
N ARG A 308 16.34 12.08 -5.25
CA ARG A 308 15.94 13.48 -5.37
C ARG A 308 17.14 14.42 -5.15
N PRO A 309 17.23 15.54 -5.88
CA PRO A 309 18.19 16.58 -5.58
C PRO A 309 18.02 17.07 -4.12
N ARG A 310 19.06 17.67 -3.56
CA ARG A 310 18.91 18.47 -2.32
C ARG A 310 17.96 19.62 -2.64
N ALA A 311 16.90 19.78 -1.85
CA ALA A 311 16.08 20.97 -1.87
C ALA A 311 16.88 22.15 -1.30
#